data_e3cbde172a3b4028087ccebf800458e6
#
_entry.id   e3cbde172a3b4028087ccebf800458e6
#
_cell.length_a   1.000
_cell.length_b   1.000
_cell.length_c   1.000
_cell.angle_alpha   90.00
_cell.angle_beta   90.00
_cell.angle_gamma   90.00
#
_symmetry.space_group_name_H-M   'P 1'
#
loop_
_entity.id
_entity.type
_entity.pdbx_description
1 polymer ?
#
loop_
_entity_poly.entity_id
_entity_poly.type
_entity_poly.pdbx_seq_one_letter_code
_entity_poly.pdbx_strand_id
1 'polypeptide(L)'
;MAGILVFVEQRDGEIRKASLQAVSEAKRHGGAGGEVAAVLVGAGIGGAAAGLGAWGAARVFVADNPALGLYSAEGYTEAVAAAAAKAQPSAIFFAGTAMGRDLAPRVAARLGVGAIADAVKLALDGDSFTARRPVYSGKAFAEVTTAGKRPQVISLRPNVFAAEESGGSAAVESLDGLGLSIRAVVKELVKAAGGELDVAEADIIVSGGRGIK
;
A
#
# COMPACT_ATOMS: atom_id res chain seq x y z
N MET A 1 -10.80 -11.36 -14.89
CA MET A 1 -9.52 -11.05 -14.23
C MET A 1 -9.74 -11.02 -12.73
N ALA A 2 -8.84 -11.60 -11.95
CA ALA A 2 -8.86 -11.47 -10.51
C ALA A 2 -8.53 -10.01 -10.12
N GLY A 3 -9.13 -9.52 -9.03
CA GLY A 3 -8.99 -8.13 -8.60
C GLY A 3 -7.58 -7.76 -8.10
N ILE A 4 -7.40 -6.50 -7.75
CA ILE A 4 -6.19 -5.98 -7.13
C ILE A 4 -6.54 -5.54 -5.71
N LEU A 5 -5.75 -5.97 -4.72
CA LEU A 5 -5.84 -5.47 -3.35
C LEU A 5 -4.78 -4.38 -3.13
N VAL A 6 -5.14 -3.28 -2.50
CA VAL A 6 -4.21 -2.20 -2.17
C VAL A 6 -4.13 -2.03 -0.66
N PHE A 7 -2.93 -2.14 -0.10
CA PHE A 7 -2.71 -1.71 1.28
C PHE A 7 -2.69 -0.19 1.35
N VAL A 8 -3.56 0.37 2.17
CA VAL A 8 -3.71 1.81 2.36
C VAL A 8 -3.11 2.22 3.69
N GLU A 9 -2.03 2.99 3.62
CA GLU A 9 -1.39 3.59 4.79
C GLU A 9 -2.17 4.80 5.26
N GLN A 10 -2.40 4.88 6.55
CA GLN A 10 -2.98 6.02 7.24
C GLN A 10 -2.07 6.47 8.38
N ARG A 11 -2.20 7.70 8.81
CA ARG A 11 -1.55 8.25 9.99
C ARG A 11 -2.55 9.17 10.70
N ASP A 12 -2.78 8.90 11.96
CA ASP A 12 -3.73 9.66 12.79
C ASP A 12 -5.16 9.75 12.15
N GLY A 13 -5.58 8.72 11.40
CA GLY A 13 -6.87 8.65 10.69
C GLY A 13 -6.88 9.28 9.29
N GLU A 14 -5.78 9.91 8.87
CA GLU A 14 -5.66 10.51 7.53
C GLU A 14 -4.96 9.56 6.56
N ILE A 15 -5.57 9.38 5.38
CA ILE A 15 -5.01 8.56 4.31
C ILE A 15 -3.81 9.26 3.68
N ARG A 16 -2.68 8.55 3.57
CA ARG A 16 -1.47 9.09 2.96
C ARG A 16 -1.59 9.20 1.44
N LYS A 17 -1.14 10.32 0.87
CA LYS A 17 -1.16 10.60 -0.58
C LYS A 17 -0.59 9.45 -1.42
N ALA A 18 0.53 8.85 -0.98
CA ALA A 18 1.14 7.73 -1.67
C ALA A 18 0.23 6.49 -1.78
N SER A 19 -0.67 6.28 -0.81
CA SER A 19 -1.66 5.20 -0.88
C SER A 19 -2.77 5.52 -1.89
N LEU A 20 -3.19 6.78 -2.00
CA LEU A 20 -4.15 7.21 -3.02
C LEU A 20 -3.58 7.02 -4.43
N GLN A 21 -2.28 7.28 -4.62
CA GLN A 21 -1.58 6.98 -5.87
C GLN A 21 -1.63 5.48 -6.20
N ALA A 22 -1.43 4.61 -5.21
CA ALA A 22 -1.50 3.16 -5.40
C ALA A 22 -2.92 2.67 -5.71
N VAL A 23 -3.97 3.25 -5.09
CA VAL A 23 -5.38 2.93 -5.39
C VAL A 23 -5.73 3.37 -6.81
N SER A 24 -5.36 4.58 -7.22
CA SER A 24 -5.59 5.09 -8.56
C SER A 24 -4.86 4.25 -9.63
N GLU A 25 -3.62 3.81 -9.35
CA GLU A 25 -2.90 2.94 -10.27
C GLU A 25 -3.55 1.55 -10.36
N ALA A 26 -4.02 0.99 -9.25
CA ALA A 26 -4.80 -0.25 -9.27
C ALA A 26 -6.08 -0.09 -10.12
N LYS A 27 -6.75 1.05 -10.04
CA LYS A 27 -7.95 1.35 -10.85
C LYS A 27 -7.64 1.39 -12.33
N ARG A 28 -6.50 1.96 -12.75
CA ARG A 28 -6.09 1.99 -14.17
C ARG A 28 -5.93 0.59 -14.75
N HIS A 29 -5.46 -0.37 -13.95
CA HIS A 29 -5.26 -1.75 -14.37
C HIS A 29 -6.49 -2.65 -14.10
N GLY A 30 -7.32 -2.34 -13.11
CA GLY A 30 -8.54 -3.07 -12.77
C GLY A 30 -9.72 -2.79 -13.69
N GLY A 31 -9.64 -1.77 -14.55
CA GLY A 31 -10.75 -1.29 -15.38
C GLY A 31 -11.29 -2.28 -16.42
N ALA A 32 -10.62 -3.39 -16.69
CA ALA A 32 -11.02 -4.40 -17.66
C ALA A 32 -11.74 -5.63 -17.03
N GLY A 33 -12.37 -5.46 -15.85
CA GLY A 33 -13.19 -6.49 -15.19
C GLY A 33 -12.65 -7.02 -13.86
N GLY A 34 -11.58 -6.43 -13.31
CA GLY A 34 -11.07 -6.74 -11.98
C GLY A 34 -11.52 -5.71 -10.94
N GLU A 35 -12.03 -6.18 -9.81
CA GLU A 35 -12.38 -5.32 -8.68
C GLU A 35 -11.13 -4.76 -8.00
N VAL A 36 -11.12 -3.47 -7.67
CA VAL A 36 -10.11 -2.89 -6.79
C VAL A 36 -10.63 -2.91 -5.37
N ALA A 37 -9.97 -3.69 -4.52
CA ALA A 37 -10.21 -3.70 -3.09
C ALA A 37 -9.07 -2.96 -2.37
N ALA A 38 -9.40 -2.30 -1.25
CA ALA A 38 -8.41 -1.72 -0.36
C ALA A 38 -8.42 -2.43 0.99
N VAL A 39 -7.31 -2.41 1.72
CA VAL A 39 -7.26 -2.81 3.13
C VAL A 39 -6.68 -1.67 3.96
N LEU A 40 -7.43 -1.26 4.96
CA LEU A 40 -7.10 -0.21 5.92
C LEU A 40 -6.92 -0.85 7.30
N VAL A 41 -5.81 -0.52 7.98
CA VAL A 41 -5.42 -1.14 9.25
C VAL A 41 -5.11 -0.07 10.28
N GLY A 42 -5.66 -0.20 11.48
CA GLY A 42 -5.38 0.73 12.58
C GLY A 42 -6.33 0.61 13.75
N ALA A 43 -6.55 1.71 14.47
CA ALA A 43 -7.52 1.84 15.54
C ALA A 43 -8.34 3.12 15.36
N GLY A 44 -9.67 3.03 15.44
CA GLY A 44 -10.59 4.15 15.26
C GLY A 44 -10.64 4.71 13.83
N ILE A 45 -10.38 3.86 12.83
CA ILE A 45 -10.14 4.26 11.43
C ILE A 45 -11.34 4.07 10.51
N GLY A 46 -12.45 3.52 11.00
CA GLY A 46 -13.62 3.18 10.17
C GLY A 46 -14.16 4.36 9.35
N GLY A 47 -14.06 5.59 9.86
CA GLY A 47 -14.55 6.79 9.16
C GLY A 47 -13.78 7.15 7.89
N ALA A 48 -12.52 6.75 7.77
CA ALA A 48 -11.68 7.06 6.61
C ALA A 48 -11.93 6.12 5.42
N ALA A 49 -12.52 4.94 5.66
CA ALA A 49 -12.64 3.89 4.66
C ALA A 49 -13.52 4.27 3.47
N ALA A 50 -14.68 4.87 3.72
CA ALA A 50 -15.65 5.19 2.67
C ALA A 50 -15.10 6.15 1.60
N GLY A 51 -14.22 7.07 2.00
CA GLY A 51 -13.58 8.04 1.11
C GLY A 51 -12.70 7.42 0.02
N LEU A 52 -12.24 6.18 0.21
CA LEU A 52 -11.41 5.49 -0.79
C LEU A 52 -12.17 5.15 -2.08
N GLY A 53 -13.51 5.13 -2.03
CA GLY A 53 -14.33 4.95 -3.22
C GLY A 53 -14.11 6.05 -4.26
N ALA A 54 -13.90 7.30 -3.84
CA ALA A 54 -13.60 8.40 -4.73
C ALA A 54 -12.32 8.19 -5.55
N TRP A 55 -11.39 7.38 -5.07
CA TRP A 55 -10.12 7.06 -5.71
C TRP A 55 -10.13 5.73 -6.49
N GLY A 56 -11.28 5.05 -6.53
CA GLY A 56 -11.50 3.88 -7.37
C GLY A 56 -11.54 2.53 -6.65
N ALA A 57 -11.49 2.51 -5.31
CA ALA A 57 -11.76 1.29 -4.55
C ALA A 57 -13.26 0.96 -4.60
N ALA A 58 -13.62 -0.26 -5.01
CA ALA A 58 -15.00 -0.76 -4.97
C ALA A 58 -15.34 -1.33 -3.59
N ARG A 59 -14.34 -1.86 -2.88
CA ARG A 59 -14.49 -2.44 -1.54
C ARG A 59 -13.31 -2.07 -0.65
N VAL A 60 -13.59 -1.86 0.64
CA VAL A 60 -12.56 -1.58 1.64
C VAL A 60 -12.71 -2.54 2.81
N PHE A 61 -11.69 -3.34 3.03
CA PHE A 61 -11.56 -4.16 4.23
C PHE A 61 -10.95 -3.32 5.35
N VAL A 62 -11.59 -3.28 6.51
CA VAL A 62 -11.15 -2.49 7.66
C VAL A 62 -10.78 -3.41 8.81
N ALA A 63 -9.50 -3.41 9.19
CA ALA A 63 -9.00 -4.04 10.40
C ALA A 63 -8.89 -2.98 11.49
N ASP A 64 -9.99 -2.69 12.16
CA ASP A 64 -10.08 -1.71 13.25
C ASP A 64 -9.91 -2.41 14.59
N ASN A 65 -8.73 -2.30 15.19
CA ASN A 65 -8.42 -2.96 16.46
C ASN A 65 -7.45 -2.09 17.27
N PRO A 66 -7.67 -1.89 18.60
CA PRO A 66 -6.77 -1.12 19.44
C PRO A 66 -5.31 -1.58 19.41
N ALA A 67 -5.06 -2.89 19.25
CA ALA A 67 -3.71 -3.45 19.15
C ALA A 67 -2.99 -3.06 17.83
N LEU A 68 -3.70 -2.52 16.86
CA LEU A 68 -3.19 -2.08 15.55
C LEU A 68 -3.07 -0.54 15.45
N GLY A 69 -3.32 0.20 16.53
CA GLY A 69 -3.26 1.66 16.53
C GLY A 69 -1.86 2.21 16.23
N LEU A 70 -0.82 1.52 16.66
CA LEU A 70 0.56 1.77 16.24
C LEU A 70 1.01 0.64 15.30
N TYR A 71 1.88 0.98 14.35
CA TYR A 71 2.36 0.00 13.38
C TYR A 71 3.02 -1.20 14.07
N SER A 72 2.47 -2.37 13.81
CA SER A 72 3.04 -3.66 14.16
C SER A 72 3.18 -4.48 12.88
N ALA A 73 4.41 -4.80 12.52
CA ALA A 73 4.68 -5.56 11.31
C ALA A 73 3.95 -6.92 11.30
N GLU A 74 3.85 -7.57 12.46
CA GLU A 74 3.15 -8.85 12.61
C GLU A 74 1.64 -8.67 12.46
N GLY A 75 1.04 -7.73 13.19
CA GLY A 75 -0.41 -7.49 13.16
C GLY A 75 -0.90 -6.99 11.79
N TYR A 76 -0.17 -6.07 11.17
CA TYR A 76 -0.49 -5.57 9.85
C TYR A 76 -0.35 -6.66 8.76
N THR A 77 0.66 -7.53 8.88
CA THR A 77 0.81 -8.67 7.96
C THR A 77 -0.39 -9.61 8.03
N GLU A 78 -0.87 -9.95 9.22
CA GLU A 78 -2.05 -10.80 9.39
C GLU A 78 -3.32 -10.14 8.84
N ALA A 79 -3.50 -8.83 9.07
CA ALA A 79 -4.65 -8.09 8.54
C ALA A 79 -4.66 -8.08 7.00
N VAL A 80 -3.51 -7.81 6.36
CA VAL A 80 -3.40 -7.82 4.89
C VAL A 80 -3.58 -9.24 4.34
N ALA A 81 -3.03 -10.27 5.01
CA ALA A 81 -3.20 -11.65 4.60
C ALA A 81 -4.67 -12.10 4.70
N ALA A 82 -5.39 -11.68 5.75
CA ALA A 82 -6.83 -11.94 5.90
C ALA A 82 -7.66 -11.26 4.81
N ALA A 83 -7.35 -9.99 4.47
CA ALA A 83 -7.98 -9.30 3.36
C ALA A 83 -7.70 -10.00 2.03
N ALA A 84 -6.46 -10.44 1.80
CA ALA A 84 -6.08 -11.17 0.59
C ALA A 84 -6.82 -12.52 0.48
N ALA A 85 -7.02 -13.23 1.60
CA ALA A 85 -7.79 -14.48 1.62
C ALA A 85 -9.27 -14.26 1.23
N LYS A 86 -9.88 -13.13 1.61
CA LYS A 86 -11.25 -12.77 1.23
C LYS A 86 -11.34 -12.25 -0.21
N ALA A 87 -10.44 -11.36 -0.60
CA ALA A 87 -10.46 -10.72 -1.92
C ALA A 87 -9.96 -11.61 -3.06
N GLN A 88 -9.13 -12.62 -2.77
CA GLN A 88 -8.49 -13.51 -3.76
C GLN A 88 -7.84 -12.70 -4.93
N PRO A 89 -7.00 -11.69 -4.65
CA PRO A 89 -6.50 -10.81 -5.68
C PRO A 89 -5.43 -11.48 -6.55
N SER A 90 -5.25 -10.99 -7.78
CA SER A 90 -4.11 -11.35 -8.63
C SER A 90 -2.83 -10.62 -8.23
N ALA A 91 -2.98 -9.42 -7.67
CA ALA A 91 -1.85 -8.62 -7.17
C ALA A 91 -2.22 -7.85 -5.89
N ILE A 92 -1.21 -7.58 -5.07
CA ILE A 92 -1.33 -6.71 -3.89
C ILE A 92 -0.36 -5.54 -4.07
N PHE A 93 -0.89 -4.31 -4.07
CA PHE A 93 -0.10 -3.10 -4.20
C PHE A 93 0.16 -2.45 -2.85
N PHE A 94 1.36 -1.94 -2.68
CA PHE A 94 1.80 -1.14 -1.54
C PHE A 94 2.41 0.16 -2.05
N ALA A 95 2.20 1.27 -1.35
CA ALA A 95 3.02 2.44 -1.55
C ALA A 95 4.43 2.17 -1.00
N GLY A 96 5.49 2.56 -1.72
CA GLY A 96 6.89 2.33 -1.35
C GLY A 96 7.39 3.29 -0.25
N THR A 97 6.56 3.61 0.73
CA THR A 97 6.88 4.35 1.96
C THR A 97 7.76 3.50 2.89
N ALA A 98 8.21 4.07 4.00
CA ALA A 98 8.95 3.30 5.01
C ALA A 98 8.14 2.09 5.51
N MET A 99 6.83 2.29 5.80
CA MET A 99 5.93 1.22 6.22
C MET A 99 5.71 0.20 5.10
N GLY A 100 5.41 0.66 3.89
CA GLY A 100 5.15 -0.24 2.77
C GLY A 100 6.37 -1.08 2.36
N ARG A 101 7.59 -0.54 2.49
CA ARG A 101 8.84 -1.29 2.24
C ARG A 101 9.10 -2.37 3.28
N ASP A 102 8.69 -2.17 4.52
CA ASP A 102 8.77 -3.20 5.56
C ASP A 102 7.65 -4.24 5.43
N LEU A 103 6.41 -3.80 5.17
CA LEU A 103 5.24 -4.66 5.17
C LEU A 103 5.13 -5.55 3.92
N ALA A 104 5.40 -5.00 2.72
CA ALA A 104 5.22 -5.74 1.47
C ALA A 104 6.01 -7.07 1.43
N PRO A 105 7.32 -7.13 1.74
CA PRO A 105 8.04 -8.39 1.75
C PRO A 105 7.57 -9.35 2.85
N ARG A 106 7.07 -8.84 3.99
CA ARG A 106 6.51 -9.68 5.05
C ARG A 106 5.22 -10.36 4.61
N VAL A 107 4.33 -9.60 3.95
CA VAL A 107 3.09 -10.14 3.37
C VAL A 107 3.42 -11.17 2.29
N ALA A 108 4.38 -10.88 1.41
CA ALA A 108 4.82 -11.83 0.38
C ALA A 108 5.34 -13.14 0.99
N ALA A 109 6.18 -13.05 2.01
CA ALA A 109 6.69 -14.23 2.74
C ALA A 109 5.55 -15.01 3.43
N ARG A 110 4.61 -14.29 4.06
CA ARG A 110 3.44 -14.90 4.72
C ARG A 110 2.54 -15.66 3.74
N LEU A 111 2.41 -15.16 2.50
CA LEU A 111 1.64 -15.77 1.43
C LEU A 111 2.45 -16.80 0.60
N GLY A 112 3.76 -16.91 0.82
CA GLY A 112 4.65 -17.81 0.09
C GLY A 112 4.83 -17.40 -1.38
N VAL A 113 4.83 -16.09 -1.68
CA VAL A 113 4.96 -15.52 -3.03
C VAL A 113 6.14 -14.56 -3.14
N GLY A 114 6.50 -14.18 -4.36
CA GLY A 114 7.54 -13.18 -4.61
C GLY A 114 7.04 -11.75 -4.43
N ALA A 115 7.98 -10.84 -4.11
CA ALA A 115 7.73 -9.41 -4.04
C ALA A 115 8.59 -8.64 -5.05
N ILE A 116 7.98 -7.67 -5.72
CA ILE A 116 8.65 -6.70 -6.60
C ILE A 116 8.69 -5.36 -5.88
N ALA A 117 9.88 -4.85 -5.63
CA ALA A 117 10.03 -3.58 -4.93
C ALA A 117 10.33 -2.42 -5.89
N ASP A 118 9.80 -1.22 -5.53
CA ASP A 118 10.18 0.05 -6.11
C ASP A 118 9.82 0.19 -7.61
N ALA A 119 8.62 -0.27 -7.98
CA ALA A 119 8.09 -0.15 -9.33
C ALA A 119 7.84 1.32 -9.71
N VAL A 120 8.28 1.70 -10.91
CA VAL A 120 8.07 3.04 -11.49
C VAL A 120 7.19 3.00 -12.73
N LYS A 121 6.89 1.80 -13.24
CA LYS A 121 5.93 1.57 -14.33
C LYS A 121 5.41 0.14 -14.20
N LEU A 122 4.14 -0.04 -14.51
CA LEU A 122 3.50 -1.35 -14.58
C LEU A 122 2.98 -1.61 -15.99
N ALA A 123 3.06 -2.85 -16.43
CA ALA A 123 2.37 -3.37 -17.58
C ALA A 123 1.64 -4.64 -17.18
N LEU A 124 0.38 -4.77 -17.61
CA LEU A 124 -0.45 -5.94 -17.35
C LEU A 124 -0.57 -6.75 -18.65
N ASP A 125 -0.19 -8.02 -18.59
CA ASP A 125 -0.38 -8.99 -19.66
C ASP A 125 -1.18 -10.17 -19.12
N GLY A 126 -2.41 -10.31 -19.64
CA GLY A 126 -3.40 -11.21 -19.05
C GLY A 126 -3.67 -10.86 -17.60
N ASP A 127 -3.25 -11.74 -16.67
CA ASP A 127 -3.35 -11.53 -15.21
C ASP A 127 -2.00 -11.30 -14.55
N SER A 128 -0.92 -11.09 -15.32
CA SER A 128 0.43 -10.95 -14.78
C SER A 128 0.97 -9.55 -14.99
N PHE A 129 1.49 -8.98 -13.90
CA PHE A 129 2.18 -7.71 -13.94
C PHE A 129 3.66 -7.90 -14.26
N THR A 130 4.16 -7.08 -15.18
CA THR A 130 5.58 -6.78 -15.36
C THR A 130 5.82 -5.38 -14.83
N ALA A 131 6.77 -5.23 -13.93
CA ALA A 131 7.12 -3.95 -13.33
C ALA A 131 8.49 -3.50 -13.81
N ARG A 132 8.60 -2.24 -14.20
CA ARG A 132 9.87 -1.57 -14.43
C ARG A 132 10.35 -0.95 -13.14
N ARG A 133 11.59 -1.25 -12.75
CA ARG A 133 12.21 -0.70 -11.55
C ARG A 133 13.62 -0.19 -11.83
N PRO A 134 14.06 0.93 -11.20
CA PRO A 134 15.43 1.38 -11.31
C PRO A 134 16.39 0.49 -10.53
N VAL A 135 17.56 0.31 -11.06
CA VAL A 135 18.70 -0.39 -10.43
C VAL A 135 19.95 0.45 -10.57
N TYR A 136 21.01 0.10 -9.80
CA TYR A 136 22.27 0.86 -9.80
C TYR A 136 22.06 2.37 -9.57
N SER A 137 21.31 2.72 -8.53
CA SER A 137 20.97 4.13 -8.21
C SER A 137 20.31 4.90 -9.37
N GLY A 138 19.49 4.22 -10.15
CA GLY A 138 18.74 4.83 -11.26
C GLY A 138 19.49 4.89 -12.59
N LYS A 139 20.73 4.36 -12.67
CA LYS A 139 21.51 4.34 -13.91
C LYS A 139 20.99 3.34 -14.95
N ALA A 140 20.24 2.34 -14.51
CA ALA A 140 19.60 1.36 -15.39
C ALA A 140 18.20 1.02 -14.87
N PHE A 141 17.41 0.38 -15.72
CA PHE A 141 16.07 -0.13 -15.38
C PHE A 141 16.04 -1.63 -15.66
N ALA A 142 15.38 -2.37 -14.76
CA ALA A 142 15.07 -3.77 -14.96
C ALA A 142 13.55 -3.92 -15.15
N GLU A 143 13.16 -4.75 -16.11
CA GLU A 143 11.80 -5.25 -16.25
C GLU A 143 11.73 -6.58 -15.48
N VAL A 144 10.84 -6.65 -14.48
CA VAL A 144 10.76 -7.79 -13.57
C VAL A 144 9.32 -8.26 -13.42
N THR A 145 9.15 -9.57 -13.30
CA THR A 145 7.88 -10.21 -12.96
C THR A 145 8.14 -11.31 -11.94
N THR A 146 7.09 -11.80 -11.29
CA THR A 146 7.20 -12.97 -10.40
C THR A 146 6.73 -14.21 -11.14
N ALA A 147 7.51 -15.30 -11.05
CA ALA A 147 7.13 -16.57 -11.68
C ALA A 147 6.06 -17.30 -10.86
N GLY A 148 4.96 -17.63 -11.49
CA GLY A 148 4.05 -18.72 -11.16
C GLY A 148 3.05 -18.53 -10.04
N LYS A 149 3.41 -18.05 -8.85
CA LYS A 149 2.48 -17.96 -7.71
C LYS A 149 1.80 -16.59 -7.59
N ARG A 150 0.52 -16.60 -7.20
CA ARG A 150 -0.28 -15.40 -6.95
C ARG A 150 -0.68 -15.32 -5.48
N PRO A 151 -0.95 -14.09 -5.00
CA PRO A 151 -0.89 -12.80 -5.70
C PRO A 151 0.54 -12.33 -5.97
N GLN A 152 0.74 -11.44 -6.95
CA GLN A 152 2.00 -10.71 -7.10
C GLN A 152 2.02 -9.56 -6.10
N VAL A 153 3.01 -9.49 -5.24
CA VAL A 153 3.18 -8.39 -4.29
C VAL A 153 4.09 -7.34 -4.89
N ILE A 154 3.60 -6.08 -5.02
CA ILE A 154 4.33 -5.02 -5.72
C ILE A 154 4.31 -3.74 -4.89
N SER A 155 5.48 -3.16 -4.60
CA SER A 155 5.54 -1.81 -4.04
C SER A 155 5.80 -0.77 -5.11
N LEU A 156 5.01 0.30 -5.10
CA LEU A 156 5.01 1.40 -6.06
C LEU A 156 5.80 2.56 -5.50
N ARG A 157 6.72 3.14 -6.28
CA ARG A 157 7.47 4.32 -5.85
C ARG A 157 6.53 5.50 -5.66
N PRO A 158 6.55 6.17 -4.50
CA PRO A 158 5.76 7.38 -4.26
C PRO A 158 6.09 8.49 -5.26
N ASN A 159 5.10 9.32 -5.58
CA ASN A 159 5.21 10.47 -6.48
C ASN A 159 5.60 10.16 -7.94
N VAL A 160 5.49 8.89 -8.36
CA VAL A 160 5.67 8.47 -9.74
C VAL A 160 4.32 8.25 -10.44
N PHE A 161 3.36 7.74 -9.70
CA PHE A 161 2.00 7.49 -10.21
C PHE A 161 1.08 8.63 -9.77
N ALA A 162 0.21 9.09 -10.66
CA ALA A 162 -0.73 10.15 -10.32
C ALA A 162 -1.86 9.60 -9.44
N ALA A 163 -2.25 10.37 -8.43
CA ALA A 163 -3.51 10.14 -7.72
C ALA A 163 -4.62 10.86 -8.47
N GLU A 164 -5.66 10.16 -8.88
CA GLU A 164 -6.78 10.68 -9.67
C GLU A 164 -8.10 10.27 -9.04
N GLU A 165 -8.92 11.25 -8.72
CA GLU A 165 -10.28 10.99 -8.31
C GLU A 165 -11.10 10.49 -9.50
N SER A 166 -11.76 9.36 -9.32
CA SER A 166 -12.63 8.74 -10.33
C SER A 166 -14.10 8.82 -9.96
N GLY A 167 -14.41 9.39 -8.79
CA GLY A 167 -15.74 9.35 -8.22
C GLY A 167 -16.15 7.94 -7.78
N GLY A 168 -17.20 7.83 -7.01
CA GLY A 168 -17.76 6.55 -6.57
C GLY A 168 -17.78 6.39 -5.05
N SER A 169 -18.31 5.27 -4.61
CA SER A 169 -18.39 4.85 -3.21
C SER A 169 -17.82 3.44 -3.08
N ALA A 170 -17.21 3.15 -1.94
CA ALA A 170 -16.71 1.82 -1.61
C ALA A 170 -17.64 1.11 -0.63
N ALA A 171 -17.86 -0.17 -0.83
CA ALA A 171 -18.46 -1.04 0.19
C ALA A 171 -17.43 -1.27 1.29
N VAL A 172 -17.80 -0.98 2.54
CA VAL A 172 -16.90 -1.17 3.70
C VAL A 172 -17.23 -2.49 4.38
N GLU A 173 -16.21 -3.33 4.60
CA GLU A 173 -16.33 -4.62 5.24
C GLU A 173 -15.34 -4.72 6.41
N SER A 174 -15.83 -5.06 7.60
CA SER A 174 -14.97 -5.29 8.77
C SER A 174 -14.19 -6.61 8.64
N LEU A 175 -12.92 -6.57 9.07
CA LEU A 175 -12.06 -7.74 9.26
C LEU A 175 -12.00 -8.09 10.74
N ASP A 176 -13.04 -8.76 11.22
CA ASP A 176 -13.12 -9.21 12.61
C ASP A 176 -12.43 -10.56 12.80
N GLY A 177 -12.14 -10.89 14.07
CA GLY A 177 -11.62 -12.21 14.45
C GLY A 177 -10.19 -12.47 13.98
N LEU A 178 -9.38 -11.42 13.75
CA LEU A 178 -7.97 -11.58 13.42
C LEU A 178 -7.22 -12.26 14.57
N GLY A 179 -6.57 -13.37 14.28
CA GLY A 179 -5.71 -14.10 15.23
C GLY A 179 -4.38 -13.36 15.45
N LEU A 180 -4.44 -12.17 16.04
CA LEU A 180 -3.25 -11.32 16.21
C LEU A 180 -2.28 -11.95 17.23
N SER A 181 -1.06 -12.24 16.80
CA SER A 181 0.05 -12.65 17.65
C SER A 181 1.17 -11.64 17.51
N ILE A 182 1.11 -10.57 18.29
CA ILE A 182 2.04 -9.45 18.25
C ILE A 182 3.08 -9.63 19.35
N ARG A 183 4.33 -9.91 18.97
CA ARG A 183 5.47 -10.10 19.90
C ARG A 183 6.24 -8.81 20.13
N ALA A 184 6.30 -7.93 19.11
CA ALA A 184 6.97 -6.65 19.19
C ALA A 184 5.93 -5.53 19.22
N VAL A 185 5.85 -4.81 20.32
CA VAL A 185 4.90 -3.72 20.54
C VAL A 185 5.64 -2.38 20.53
N VAL A 186 5.18 -1.44 19.71
CA VAL A 186 5.64 -0.04 19.76
C VAL A 186 5.08 0.61 21.02
N LYS A 187 5.95 1.11 21.88
CA LYS A 187 5.53 1.75 23.14
C LYS A 187 5.11 3.20 22.94
N GLU A 188 5.86 3.92 22.12
CA GLU A 188 5.61 5.33 21.83
C GLU A 188 6.16 5.74 20.47
N LEU A 189 5.60 6.80 19.92
CA LEU A 189 6.12 7.52 18.76
C LEU A 189 6.75 8.82 19.24
N VAL A 190 8.05 8.96 19.06
CA VAL A 190 8.74 10.22 19.30
C VAL A 190 8.58 11.09 18.06
N LYS A 191 7.67 12.07 18.13
CA LYS A 191 7.51 13.06 17.05
C LYS A 191 8.64 14.10 17.18
N ALA A 192 9.28 14.46 16.06
CA ALA A 192 10.22 15.56 16.03
C ALA A 192 9.51 16.85 16.49
N ALA A 193 10.14 17.58 17.40
CA ALA A 193 9.60 18.87 17.85
C ALA A 193 9.69 19.86 16.67
N GLY A 194 8.54 20.39 16.21
CA GLY A 194 8.57 21.45 15.21
C GLY A 194 7.39 21.55 14.26
N GLY A 195 6.55 20.54 14.12
CA GLY A 195 5.38 20.62 13.21
C GLY A 195 5.77 20.85 11.74
N GLU A 196 7.03 20.56 11.38
CA GLU A 196 7.51 20.71 10.00
C GLU A 196 6.87 19.66 9.09
N LEU A 197 6.55 20.07 7.87
CA LEU A 197 6.02 19.18 6.84
C LEU A 197 7.01 18.05 6.58
N ASP A 198 6.53 16.81 6.60
CA ASP A 198 7.36 15.64 6.25
C ASP A 198 7.88 15.79 4.82
N VAL A 199 9.20 15.71 4.64
CA VAL A 199 9.85 15.82 3.32
C VAL A 199 9.24 14.83 2.30
N ALA A 200 8.76 13.68 2.77
CA ALA A 200 8.10 12.70 1.90
C ALA A 200 6.74 13.17 1.36
N GLU A 201 6.15 14.24 1.93
CA GLU A 201 4.84 14.79 1.56
C GLU A 201 4.92 16.18 0.97
N ALA A 202 6.10 16.79 0.99
CA ALA A 202 6.31 18.10 0.40
C ALA A 202 6.19 18.02 -1.14
N ASP A 203 5.37 18.92 -1.73
CA ASP A 203 5.26 19.03 -3.19
C ASP A 203 6.50 19.72 -3.79
N ILE A 204 7.18 20.57 -3.03
CA ILE A 204 8.40 21.27 -3.45
C ILE A 204 9.46 21.11 -2.36
N ILE A 205 10.61 20.58 -2.73
CA ILE A 205 11.75 20.39 -1.83
C ILE A 205 12.90 21.26 -2.34
N VAL A 206 13.35 22.19 -1.48
CA VAL A 206 14.59 22.95 -1.72
C VAL A 206 15.65 22.41 -0.77
N SER A 207 16.73 21.88 -1.32
CA SER A 207 17.80 21.30 -0.53
C SER A 207 19.17 21.83 -0.94
N GLY A 208 20.09 21.88 0.01
CA GLY A 208 21.46 22.29 -0.21
C GLY A 208 22.48 21.35 0.42
N GLY A 209 23.64 21.21 -0.20
CA GLY A 209 24.75 20.45 0.35
C GLY A 209 25.52 21.22 1.41
N ARG A 210 26.45 20.56 2.12
CA ARG A 210 27.32 21.17 3.15
C ARG A 210 28.20 22.31 2.64
N GLY A 211 28.33 22.49 1.32
CA GLY A 211 29.10 23.57 0.70
C GLY A 211 28.33 24.86 0.51
N ILE A 212 27.03 24.91 0.81
CA ILE A 212 26.26 26.14 0.80
C ILE A 212 26.49 26.80 2.15
N LYS A 213 27.25 27.92 2.13
CA LYS A 213 27.50 28.77 3.29
C LYS A 213 26.58 29.97 3.21
#